data_3f1c20aeff4f847c99d5218763b2d239
#
_entry.id   3f1c20aeff4f847c99d5218763b2d239
#
_cell.length_a   1.000
_cell.length_b   1.000
_cell.length_c   1.000
_cell.angle_alpha   90.00
_cell.angle_beta   90.00
_cell.angle_gamma   90.00
#
_symmetry.space_group_name_H-M   'P 1'
#
loop_
_entity.id
_entity.type
_entity.pdbx_description
1 polymer ?
#
loop_
_entity_poly.entity_id
_entity_poly.type
_entity_poly.pdbx_seq_one_letter_code
_entity_poly.pdbx_strand_id
1 'polypeptide(L)'
;MCAAQEKTLKGEVGFDAYYAQLFKERWPSLRSALLENARYVSIPAKVGGAKEYFLDAASVSAALALPTAGCKRVLDMCAAPGGKSLVLAHKILEEAKAGVTEGAQIENLLPEQFICNEVSGARRARLAAVLDTYADPVMRSRTAVTGFDGAKWCLYETESFDAVLLDAPCSSERHVLQDPKYLAQWSPSRIKHTAQTQWALLSSAFRLLKTGGHVLYATCALSFQENDGTVKKLLKKFENAHLVPVKIPQRFFSCTLPVREKWEQTECGFHILPDAHEGAGPLYFSLIQKADPPLT
;
A
#
# COMPACT_ATOMS: atom_id res chain seq x y z
N MET A 1 -38.34 25.18 8.70
CA MET A 1 -38.32 23.97 7.86
C MET A 1 -37.29 23.04 8.44
N CYS A 2 -37.74 21.96 9.12
CA CYS A 2 -36.84 20.92 9.66
C CYS A 2 -36.16 20.20 8.50
N ALA A 3 -34.83 20.28 8.42
CA ALA A 3 -34.07 19.41 7.57
C ALA A 3 -34.31 17.98 8.07
N ALA A 4 -34.96 17.16 7.25
CA ALA A 4 -35.07 15.72 7.51
C ALA A 4 -33.66 15.17 7.62
N GLN A 5 -33.30 14.64 8.79
CA GLN A 5 -32.09 13.84 8.96
C GLN A 5 -32.26 12.63 8.03
N GLU A 6 -31.56 12.63 6.90
CA GLU A 6 -31.42 11.43 6.07
C GLU A 6 -30.90 10.31 6.96
N LYS A 7 -31.75 9.33 7.18
CA LYS A 7 -31.41 8.13 7.95
C LYS A 7 -30.23 7.46 7.21
N THR A 8 -29.03 7.55 7.73
CA THR A 8 -27.85 6.92 7.15
C THR A 8 -28.10 5.41 7.08
N LEU A 9 -28.24 4.88 5.87
CA LEU A 9 -28.44 3.48 5.62
C LEU A 9 -27.22 2.67 6.10
N LYS A 10 -27.44 1.48 6.66
CA LYS A 10 -26.41 0.57 7.17
C LYS A 10 -26.56 -0.81 6.55
N GLY A 11 -25.58 -1.68 6.79
CA GLY A 11 -25.56 -3.02 6.25
C GLY A 11 -25.45 -3.04 4.73
N GLU A 12 -25.89 -4.13 4.11
CA GLU A 12 -25.81 -4.32 2.66
C GLU A 12 -26.51 -3.21 1.86
N VAL A 13 -27.71 -2.82 2.26
CA VAL A 13 -28.46 -1.75 1.59
C VAL A 13 -27.70 -0.42 1.66
N GLY A 14 -27.10 -0.10 2.79
CA GLY A 14 -26.27 1.11 2.94
C GLY A 14 -24.98 1.03 2.15
N PHE A 15 -24.33 -0.13 2.12
CA PHE A 15 -23.15 -0.40 1.33
C PHE A 15 -23.41 -0.18 -0.15
N ASP A 16 -24.42 -0.84 -0.69
CA ASP A 16 -24.76 -0.73 -2.12
C ASP A 16 -25.19 0.68 -2.51
N ALA A 17 -26.01 1.35 -1.69
CA ALA A 17 -26.42 2.74 -1.95
C ALA A 17 -25.22 3.70 -1.97
N TYR A 18 -24.26 3.55 -1.04
CA TYR A 18 -23.07 4.38 -0.97
C TYR A 18 -22.17 4.23 -2.21
N TYR A 19 -21.86 2.98 -2.59
CA TYR A 19 -20.97 2.72 -3.72
C TYR A 19 -21.68 2.92 -5.08
N ALA A 20 -22.98 2.70 -5.17
CA ALA A 20 -23.77 3.06 -6.35
C ALA A 20 -23.77 4.57 -6.60
N GLN A 21 -23.81 5.40 -5.56
CA GLN A 21 -23.65 6.85 -5.71
C GLN A 21 -22.27 7.24 -6.22
N LEU A 22 -21.21 6.52 -5.78
CA LEU A 22 -19.83 6.81 -6.14
C LEU A 22 -19.48 6.33 -7.56
N PHE A 23 -19.88 5.09 -7.91
CA PHE A 23 -19.53 4.44 -9.18
C PHE A 23 -20.66 4.45 -10.20
N LYS A 24 -21.84 4.92 -9.83
CA LYS A 24 -23.02 5.07 -10.72
C LYS A 24 -23.33 3.75 -11.43
N GLU A 25 -23.51 3.80 -12.75
CA GLU A 25 -23.86 2.66 -13.60
C GLU A 25 -22.81 1.54 -13.60
N ARG A 26 -21.59 1.83 -13.21
CA ARG A 26 -20.52 0.85 -13.09
C ARG A 26 -20.63 -0.03 -11.85
N TRP A 27 -21.34 0.43 -10.81
CA TRP A 27 -21.38 -0.28 -9.53
C TRP A 27 -21.77 -1.76 -9.65
N PRO A 28 -22.80 -2.17 -10.43
CA PRO A 28 -23.17 -3.58 -10.55
C PRO A 28 -22.01 -4.48 -11.05
N SER A 29 -21.26 -4.06 -12.06
CA SER A 29 -20.14 -4.82 -12.60
C SER A 29 -18.96 -4.87 -11.63
N LEU A 30 -18.61 -3.76 -11.01
CA LEU A 30 -17.55 -3.68 -10.01
C LEU A 30 -17.91 -4.54 -8.77
N ARG A 31 -19.15 -4.48 -8.29
CA ARG A 31 -19.65 -5.32 -7.19
C ARG A 31 -19.51 -6.81 -7.50
N SER A 32 -19.90 -7.23 -8.71
CA SER A 32 -19.74 -8.61 -9.15
C SER A 32 -18.28 -9.05 -9.14
N ALA A 33 -17.39 -8.24 -9.70
CA ALA A 33 -15.95 -8.52 -9.74
C ALA A 33 -15.29 -8.56 -8.34
N LEU A 34 -15.82 -7.82 -7.36
CA LEU A 34 -15.38 -7.89 -5.97
C LEU A 34 -15.74 -9.21 -5.29
N LEU A 35 -16.79 -9.90 -5.75
CA LEU A 35 -17.22 -11.20 -5.24
C LEU A 35 -16.45 -12.36 -5.86
N GLU A 36 -15.85 -12.16 -7.03
CA GLU A 36 -15.05 -13.16 -7.72
C GLU A 36 -13.67 -13.34 -7.07
N ASN A 37 -12.96 -14.39 -7.52
CA ASN A 37 -11.61 -14.67 -7.06
C ASN A 37 -10.66 -13.54 -7.46
N ALA A 38 -9.78 -13.15 -6.53
CA ALA A 38 -8.73 -12.18 -6.83
C ALA A 38 -7.67 -12.81 -7.77
N ARG A 39 -7.07 -11.96 -8.60
CA ARG A 39 -5.92 -12.36 -9.42
C ARG A 39 -4.64 -12.32 -8.59
N TYR A 40 -4.03 -13.47 -8.38
CA TYR A 40 -2.83 -13.61 -7.57
C TYR A 40 -1.56 -13.77 -8.41
N VAL A 41 -0.46 -13.27 -7.85
CA VAL A 41 0.93 -13.56 -8.23
C VAL A 41 1.51 -14.49 -7.18
N SER A 42 2.24 -15.52 -7.60
CA SER A 42 2.95 -16.41 -6.70
C SER A 42 4.39 -15.93 -6.46
N ILE A 43 4.85 -16.03 -5.22
CA ILE A 43 6.23 -15.80 -4.81
C ILE A 43 6.78 -17.14 -4.32
N PRO A 44 7.85 -17.66 -4.94
CA PRO A 44 8.42 -18.95 -4.54
C PRO A 44 9.04 -18.86 -3.14
N ALA A 45 8.88 -19.93 -2.36
CA ALA A 45 9.52 -20.04 -1.07
C ALA A 45 11.04 -20.17 -1.22
N LYS A 46 11.79 -19.61 -0.29
CA LYS A 46 13.27 -19.77 -0.17
C LYS A 46 13.64 -20.92 0.75
N VAL A 47 12.71 -21.36 1.60
CA VAL A 47 12.88 -22.53 2.45
C VAL A 47 12.26 -23.75 1.78
N GLY A 48 13.02 -24.83 1.65
CA GLY A 48 12.56 -26.05 0.98
C GLY A 48 11.33 -26.66 1.64
N GLY A 49 10.39 -27.16 0.80
CA GLY A 49 9.14 -27.76 1.25
C GLY A 49 8.01 -26.82 1.61
N ALA A 50 8.25 -25.50 1.68
CA ALA A 50 7.19 -24.53 1.88
C ALA A 50 6.39 -24.28 0.57
N LYS A 51 5.08 -24.04 0.70
CA LYS A 51 4.21 -23.67 -0.43
C LYS A 51 4.55 -22.27 -0.92
N GLU A 52 4.17 -21.95 -2.16
CA GLU A 52 4.26 -20.59 -2.69
C GLU A 52 3.42 -19.59 -1.87
N TYR A 53 3.88 -18.35 -1.80
CA TYR A 53 3.12 -17.24 -1.21
C TYR A 53 2.33 -16.53 -2.30
N PHE A 54 1.03 -16.35 -2.08
CA PHE A 54 0.15 -15.69 -3.03
C PHE A 54 -0.19 -14.27 -2.60
N LEU A 55 -0.02 -13.32 -3.50
CA LEU A 55 -0.32 -11.90 -3.30
C LEU A 55 -1.16 -11.38 -4.47
N ASP A 56 -2.13 -10.52 -4.18
CA ASP A 56 -2.92 -9.84 -5.21
C ASP A 56 -2.02 -9.06 -6.17
N ALA A 57 -2.25 -9.20 -7.48
CA ALA A 57 -1.41 -8.60 -8.53
C ALA A 57 -1.38 -7.06 -8.48
N ALA A 58 -2.47 -6.41 -8.05
CA ALA A 58 -2.50 -4.97 -7.84
C ALA A 58 -1.60 -4.54 -6.67
N SER A 59 -1.56 -5.34 -5.59
CA SER A 59 -0.66 -5.13 -4.46
C SER A 59 0.82 -5.20 -4.86
N VAL A 60 1.16 -6.13 -5.77
CA VAL A 60 2.52 -6.20 -6.35
C VAL A 60 2.82 -4.92 -7.13
N SER A 61 1.90 -4.47 -8.00
CA SER A 61 2.07 -3.25 -8.79
C SER A 61 2.34 -2.02 -7.92
N ALA A 62 1.58 -1.85 -6.84
CA ALA A 62 1.77 -0.75 -5.91
C ALA A 62 3.14 -0.81 -5.22
N ALA A 63 3.55 -1.97 -4.68
CA ALA A 63 4.85 -2.07 -4.02
C ALA A 63 6.01 -1.78 -4.97
N LEU A 64 5.93 -2.23 -6.23
CA LEU A 64 6.94 -1.94 -7.26
C LEU A 64 7.01 -0.46 -7.66
N ALA A 65 5.96 0.31 -7.42
CA ALA A 65 5.92 1.74 -7.73
C ALA A 65 6.78 2.62 -6.81
N LEU A 66 7.16 2.13 -5.61
CA LEU A 66 8.03 2.88 -4.71
C LEU A 66 9.48 2.88 -5.25
N PRO A 67 10.12 4.04 -5.50
CA PRO A 67 11.52 4.13 -5.84
C PRO A 67 12.41 3.66 -4.66
N THR A 68 13.32 2.72 -4.91
CA THR A 68 14.19 2.14 -3.86
C THR A 68 15.68 2.14 -4.23
N ALA A 69 16.02 2.43 -5.48
CA ALA A 69 17.42 2.47 -5.92
C ALA A 69 18.22 3.52 -5.14
N GLY A 70 19.36 3.10 -4.57
CA GLY A 70 20.24 3.96 -3.78
C GLY A 70 19.72 4.34 -2.38
N CYS A 71 18.55 3.87 -1.98
CA CYS A 71 18.02 4.10 -0.64
C CYS A 71 18.86 3.38 0.43
N LYS A 72 19.17 4.09 1.51
CA LYS A 72 19.90 3.55 2.66
C LYS A 72 18.96 3.01 3.74
N ARG A 73 17.83 3.67 3.96
CA ARG A 73 16.83 3.24 4.95
C ARG A 73 15.45 3.21 4.29
N VAL A 74 14.87 2.02 4.24
CA VAL A 74 13.54 1.77 3.66
C VAL A 74 12.60 1.28 4.76
N LEU A 75 11.37 1.79 4.79
CA LEU A 75 10.34 1.43 5.75
C LEU A 75 9.10 0.89 5.03
N ASP A 76 8.61 -0.28 5.45
CA ASP A 76 7.22 -0.72 5.25
C ASP A 76 6.48 -0.51 6.58
N MET A 77 5.64 0.55 6.64
CA MET A 77 5.11 1.06 7.92
C MET A 77 3.97 0.21 8.49
N CYS A 78 3.20 -0.49 7.64
CA CYS A 78 2.09 -1.37 8.01
C CYS A 78 2.23 -2.73 7.34
N ALA A 79 3.36 -3.40 7.56
CA ALA A 79 3.92 -4.45 6.72
C ALA A 79 3.13 -5.77 6.72
N ALA A 80 2.39 -6.10 7.78
CA ALA A 80 1.76 -7.41 7.89
C ALA A 80 0.59 -7.60 6.88
N PRO A 81 0.50 -8.79 6.26
CA PRO A 81 1.19 -10.03 6.60
C PRO A 81 2.58 -10.24 5.96
N GLY A 82 3.11 -9.29 5.15
CA GLY A 82 4.46 -9.35 4.59
C GLY A 82 4.54 -9.39 3.07
N GLY A 83 3.42 -9.50 2.35
CA GLY A 83 3.44 -9.67 0.90
C GLY A 83 4.10 -8.50 0.16
N LYS A 84 3.74 -7.26 0.47
CA LYS A 84 4.36 -6.06 -0.14
C LYS A 84 5.82 -5.90 0.30
N SER A 85 6.15 -6.27 1.55
CA SER A 85 7.55 -6.32 2.03
C SER A 85 8.41 -7.29 1.21
N LEU A 86 7.88 -8.48 0.85
CA LEU A 86 8.58 -9.44 -0.01
C LEU A 86 8.81 -8.88 -1.41
N VAL A 87 7.83 -8.18 -1.98
CA VAL A 87 7.96 -7.52 -3.29
C VAL A 87 9.06 -6.46 -3.25
N LEU A 88 9.07 -5.61 -2.22
CA LEU A 88 10.12 -4.59 -2.04
C LEU A 88 11.49 -5.22 -1.85
N ALA A 89 11.62 -6.25 -1.01
CA ALA A 89 12.88 -6.95 -0.80
C ALA A 89 13.44 -7.54 -2.10
N HIS A 90 12.57 -8.16 -2.91
CA HIS A 90 12.96 -8.68 -4.22
C HIS A 90 13.38 -7.56 -5.17
N LYS A 91 12.58 -6.49 -5.27
CA LYS A 91 12.90 -5.33 -6.11
C LYS A 91 14.24 -4.71 -5.76
N ILE A 92 14.49 -4.44 -4.49
CA ILE A 92 15.74 -3.87 -3.98
C ILE A 92 16.93 -4.74 -4.37
N LEU A 93 16.79 -6.06 -4.21
CA LEU A 93 17.85 -7.01 -4.57
C LEU A 93 18.14 -7.01 -6.07
N GLU A 94 17.10 -7.00 -6.92
CA GLU A 94 17.26 -6.96 -8.37
C GLU A 94 17.83 -5.63 -8.86
N GLU A 95 17.44 -4.51 -8.27
CA GLU A 95 18.03 -3.19 -8.54
C GLU A 95 19.51 -3.15 -8.17
N ALA A 96 19.88 -3.73 -7.02
CA ALA A 96 21.27 -3.84 -6.58
C ALA A 96 22.10 -4.72 -7.55
N LYS A 97 21.57 -5.90 -7.95
CA LYS A 97 22.22 -6.77 -8.94
C LYS A 97 22.45 -6.06 -10.28
N ALA A 98 21.45 -5.30 -10.76
CA ALA A 98 21.56 -4.54 -12.00
C ALA A 98 22.57 -3.39 -11.93
N GLY A 99 22.83 -2.87 -10.73
CA GLY A 99 23.80 -1.79 -10.48
C GLY A 99 25.23 -2.26 -10.21
N VAL A 100 25.49 -3.57 -10.12
CA VAL A 100 26.84 -4.11 -9.86
C VAL A 100 27.73 -3.84 -11.08
N THR A 101 28.83 -3.12 -10.86
CA THR A 101 29.93 -2.96 -11.82
C THR A 101 31.08 -3.87 -11.46
N GLU A 102 32.04 -4.04 -12.36
CA GLU A 102 33.22 -4.90 -12.15
C GLU A 102 33.96 -4.50 -10.86
N GLY A 103 34.12 -5.45 -9.95
CA GLY A 103 34.75 -5.25 -8.65
C GLY A 103 33.86 -4.68 -7.54
N ALA A 104 32.61 -4.33 -7.81
CA ALA A 104 31.67 -3.87 -6.79
C ALA A 104 31.02 -5.05 -6.07
N GLN A 105 30.90 -4.95 -4.73
CA GLN A 105 30.14 -5.90 -3.92
C GLN A 105 28.67 -5.48 -3.85
N ILE A 106 27.75 -6.41 -4.10
CA ILE A 106 26.31 -6.15 -4.07
C ILE A 106 25.83 -5.58 -2.74
N GLU A 107 26.49 -5.99 -1.65
CA GLU A 107 26.19 -5.55 -0.29
C GLU A 107 26.25 -4.04 -0.11
N ASN A 108 27.11 -3.35 -0.88
CA ASN A 108 27.26 -1.90 -0.84
C ASN A 108 26.13 -1.15 -1.55
N LEU A 109 25.38 -1.85 -2.40
CA LEU A 109 24.24 -1.30 -3.15
C LEU A 109 22.90 -1.57 -2.44
N LEU A 110 22.89 -2.44 -1.46
CA LEU A 110 21.71 -2.73 -0.64
C LEU A 110 21.50 -1.65 0.44
N PRO A 111 20.26 -1.45 0.90
CA PRO A 111 19.98 -0.56 2.02
C PRO A 111 20.71 -1.06 3.29
N GLU A 112 21.13 -0.12 4.11
CA GLU A 112 21.67 -0.41 5.44
C GLU A 112 20.62 -1.01 6.35
N GLN A 113 19.36 -0.56 6.19
CA GLN A 113 18.21 -1.06 6.94
C GLN A 113 16.95 -1.11 6.07
N PHE A 114 16.30 -2.26 6.05
CA PHE A 114 14.93 -2.42 5.62
C PHE A 114 14.06 -2.74 6.83
N ILE A 115 13.15 -1.85 7.21
CA ILE A 115 12.32 -1.99 8.40
C ILE A 115 10.90 -2.35 7.98
N CYS A 116 10.39 -3.49 8.49
CA CYS A 116 9.02 -3.94 8.32
C CYS A 116 8.29 -3.81 9.65
N ASN A 117 7.41 -2.82 9.76
CA ASN A 117 6.72 -2.49 11.00
C ASN A 117 5.28 -3.00 11.05
N GLU A 118 4.87 -3.53 12.19
CA GLU A 118 3.48 -3.92 12.45
C GLU A 118 3.17 -3.80 13.95
N VAL A 119 2.23 -2.94 14.29
CA VAL A 119 1.87 -2.64 15.70
C VAL A 119 1.24 -3.83 16.41
N SER A 120 0.43 -4.63 15.70
CA SER A 120 -0.22 -5.82 16.27
C SER A 120 0.78 -6.96 16.49
N GLY A 121 0.94 -7.42 17.72
CA GLY A 121 1.86 -8.51 18.07
C GLY A 121 1.59 -9.81 17.31
N ALA A 122 0.32 -10.21 17.17
CA ALA A 122 -0.05 -11.42 16.43
C ALA A 122 0.23 -11.30 14.93
N ARG A 123 -0.08 -10.15 14.31
CA ARG A 123 0.22 -9.89 12.90
C ARG A 123 1.71 -9.77 12.66
N ARG A 124 2.46 -9.18 13.59
CA ARG A 124 3.92 -9.07 13.53
C ARG A 124 4.63 -10.44 13.59
N ALA A 125 4.14 -11.36 14.42
CA ALA A 125 4.66 -12.74 14.43
C ALA A 125 4.45 -13.43 13.07
N ARG A 126 3.27 -13.24 12.44
CA ARG A 126 3.00 -13.75 11.10
C ARG A 126 3.91 -13.10 10.04
N LEU A 127 4.11 -11.79 10.11
CA LEU A 127 5.04 -11.05 9.24
C LEU A 127 6.47 -11.65 9.32
N ALA A 128 6.99 -11.85 10.53
CA ALA A 128 8.31 -12.45 10.73
C ALA A 128 8.41 -13.84 10.07
N ALA A 129 7.44 -14.71 10.31
CA ALA A 129 7.39 -16.05 9.71
C ALA A 129 7.33 -16.00 8.17
N VAL A 130 6.60 -15.06 7.59
CA VAL A 130 6.53 -14.85 6.13
C VAL A 130 7.89 -14.41 5.60
N LEU A 131 8.53 -13.44 6.23
CA LEU A 131 9.87 -12.98 5.82
C LEU A 131 10.92 -14.09 5.95
N ASP A 132 10.90 -14.87 7.03
CA ASP A 132 11.82 -16.01 7.25
C ASP A 132 11.67 -17.10 6.18
N THR A 133 10.45 -17.29 5.67
CA THR A 133 10.16 -18.33 4.69
C THR A 133 10.43 -17.92 3.24
N TYR A 134 10.16 -16.65 2.89
CA TYR A 134 10.06 -16.22 1.49
C TYR A 134 11.08 -15.14 1.10
N ALA A 135 11.64 -14.38 2.03
CA ALA A 135 12.65 -13.38 1.69
C ALA A 135 13.97 -14.02 1.29
N ASP A 136 14.68 -13.37 0.36
CA ASP A 136 16.05 -13.77 0.04
C ASP A 136 16.94 -13.62 1.31
N PRO A 137 17.82 -14.59 1.61
CA PRO A 137 18.66 -14.55 2.83
C PRO A 137 19.48 -13.27 2.99
N VAL A 138 19.98 -12.70 1.88
CA VAL A 138 20.76 -11.45 1.90
C VAL A 138 19.86 -10.28 2.33
N MET A 139 18.65 -10.18 1.77
CA MET A 139 17.69 -9.16 2.18
C MET A 139 17.14 -9.41 3.58
N ARG A 140 16.90 -10.68 3.93
CA ARG A 140 16.40 -11.03 5.28
C ARG A 140 17.38 -10.60 6.38
N SER A 141 18.68 -10.74 6.18
CA SER A 141 19.70 -10.31 7.14
C SER A 141 19.73 -8.79 7.38
N ARG A 142 19.22 -8.00 6.43
CA ARG A 142 19.11 -6.53 6.51
C ARG A 142 17.71 -6.05 6.93
N THR A 143 16.78 -6.99 7.14
CA THR A 143 15.39 -6.67 7.46
C THR A 143 15.14 -6.77 8.96
N ALA A 144 14.75 -5.66 9.57
CA ALA A 144 14.29 -5.60 10.95
C ALA A 144 12.75 -5.61 11.01
N VAL A 145 12.20 -6.41 11.94
CA VAL A 145 10.76 -6.43 12.21
C VAL A 145 10.50 -5.66 13.50
N THR A 146 9.68 -4.59 13.43
CA THR A 146 9.41 -3.69 14.56
C THR A 146 7.93 -3.61 14.90
N GLY A 147 7.59 -2.98 16.03
CA GLY A 147 6.22 -2.91 16.54
C GLY A 147 5.79 -1.52 16.97
N PHE A 148 6.29 -0.47 16.34
CA PHE A 148 5.96 0.91 16.68
C PHE A 148 4.54 1.29 16.21
N ASP A 149 3.91 2.20 16.95
CA ASP A 149 2.71 2.89 16.47
C ASP A 149 3.11 3.86 15.35
N GLY A 150 2.86 3.46 14.10
CA GLY A 150 3.23 4.24 12.92
C GLY A 150 2.66 5.67 12.91
N ALA A 151 1.47 5.87 13.49
CA ALA A 151 0.85 7.19 13.56
C ALA A 151 1.56 8.16 14.51
N LYS A 152 2.33 7.63 15.46
CA LYS A 152 3.08 8.40 16.46
C LYS A 152 4.58 8.37 16.25
N TRP A 153 5.08 7.59 15.32
CA TRP A 153 6.52 7.40 15.12
C TRP A 153 7.26 8.71 14.87
N CYS A 154 6.66 9.62 14.10
CA CYS A 154 7.24 10.94 13.84
C CYS A 154 7.42 11.85 15.07
N LEU A 155 6.96 11.44 16.26
CA LEU A 155 7.23 12.15 17.52
C LEU A 155 8.60 11.79 18.10
N TYR A 156 9.20 10.70 17.67
CA TYR A 156 10.48 10.17 18.17
C TYR A 156 11.61 10.26 17.15
N GLU A 157 11.26 10.28 15.85
CA GLU A 157 12.21 10.29 14.75
C GLU A 157 11.63 11.08 13.58
N THR A 158 12.46 11.85 12.88
CA THR A 158 12.12 12.60 11.67
C THR A 158 13.25 12.49 10.66
N GLU A 159 12.94 12.71 9.37
CA GLU A 159 13.94 12.84 8.28
C GLU A 159 15.00 11.73 8.25
N SER A 160 14.57 10.51 8.45
CA SER A 160 15.46 9.37 8.63
C SER A 160 15.32 8.30 7.53
N PHE A 161 14.22 8.29 6.77
CA PHE A 161 13.98 7.30 5.72
C PHE A 161 14.06 7.91 4.31
N ASP A 162 14.66 7.15 3.40
CA ASP A 162 14.74 7.52 1.98
C ASP A 162 13.45 7.11 1.24
N ALA A 163 12.85 5.99 1.64
CA ALA A 163 11.60 5.49 1.05
C ALA A 163 10.70 4.86 2.12
N VAL A 164 9.40 5.15 2.04
CA VAL A 164 8.36 4.59 2.93
C VAL A 164 7.25 3.99 2.08
N LEU A 165 6.94 2.71 2.29
CA LEU A 165 5.69 2.09 1.88
C LEU A 165 4.69 2.24 3.02
N LEU A 166 3.54 2.81 2.74
CA LEU A 166 2.40 2.87 3.64
C LEU A 166 1.19 2.18 2.99
N ASP A 167 1.12 0.85 3.14
CA ASP A 167 -0.10 0.08 2.86
C ASP A 167 -1.05 0.23 4.06
N ALA A 168 -1.84 1.28 4.04
CA ALA A 168 -2.58 1.71 5.20
C ALA A 168 -3.78 0.81 5.51
N PRO A 169 -4.09 0.53 6.79
CA PRO A 169 -5.32 -0.14 7.15
C PRO A 169 -6.52 0.63 6.57
N CYS A 170 -7.46 -0.09 5.96
CA CYS A 170 -8.56 0.50 5.19
C CYS A 170 -9.89 -0.22 5.44
N SER A 171 -10.96 0.31 4.84
CA SER A 171 -12.32 -0.28 4.93
C SER A 171 -12.43 -1.67 4.30
N SER A 172 -11.58 -2.00 3.31
CA SER A 172 -11.45 -3.33 2.70
C SER A 172 -12.76 -3.86 2.11
N GLU A 173 -13.33 -3.15 1.15
CA GLU A 173 -14.68 -3.40 0.61
C GLU A 173 -14.85 -4.81 0.04
N ARG A 174 -13.85 -5.37 -0.63
CA ARG A 174 -13.89 -6.76 -1.11
C ARG A 174 -14.11 -7.73 0.07
N HIS A 175 -13.34 -7.57 1.13
CA HIS A 175 -13.47 -8.43 2.32
C HIS A 175 -14.82 -8.23 3.01
N VAL A 176 -15.27 -6.98 3.14
CA VAL A 176 -16.58 -6.66 3.74
C VAL A 176 -17.71 -7.29 2.94
N LEU A 177 -17.67 -7.20 1.62
CA LEU A 177 -18.70 -7.74 0.72
C LEU A 177 -18.74 -9.28 0.73
N GLN A 178 -17.59 -9.93 0.89
CA GLN A 178 -17.48 -11.40 0.90
C GLN A 178 -17.83 -12.03 2.27
N ASP A 179 -17.90 -11.24 3.35
CA ASP A 179 -18.24 -11.73 4.69
C ASP A 179 -19.58 -11.12 5.16
N PRO A 180 -20.67 -11.92 5.23
CA PRO A 180 -22.00 -11.44 5.63
C PRO A 180 -22.02 -10.74 6.99
N LYS A 181 -21.15 -11.13 7.93
CA LYS A 181 -21.05 -10.52 9.24
C LYS A 181 -20.54 -9.09 9.16
N TYR A 182 -19.46 -8.86 8.37
CA TYR A 182 -18.91 -7.53 8.19
C TYR A 182 -19.83 -6.65 7.35
N LEU A 183 -20.49 -7.22 6.33
CA LEU A 183 -21.44 -6.50 5.48
C LEU A 183 -22.65 -6.03 6.30
N ALA A 184 -23.20 -6.88 7.17
CA ALA A 184 -24.33 -6.50 8.05
C ALA A 184 -23.98 -5.35 9.02
N GLN A 185 -22.71 -5.21 9.40
CA GLN A 185 -22.23 -4.18 10.32
C GLN A 185 -21.69 -2.94 9.59
N TRP A 186 -21.70 -2.93 8.27
CA TRP A 186 -21.14 -1.81 7.51
C TRP A 186 -21.91 -0.49 7.76
N SER A 187 -21.15 0.59 7.82
CA SER A 187 -21.70 1.95 7.91
C SER A 187 -20.71 2.99 7.37
N PRO A 188 -21.15 4.14 6.85
CA PRO A 188 -20.28 5.20 6.36
C PRO A 188 -19.36 5.80 7.44
N SER A 189 -19.73 5.69 8.71
CA SER A 189 -18.90 6.17 9.82
C SER A 189 -17.57 5.40 9.92
N ARG A 190 -17.54 4.13 9.49
CA ARG A 190 -16.31 3.33 9.43
C ARG A 190 -15.30 3.98 8.48
N ILE A 191 -15.73 4.39 7.28
CA ILE A 191 -14.89 5.07 6.28
C ILE A 191 -14.26 6.33 6.89
N LYS A 192 -15.07 7.17 7.54
CA LYS A 192 -14.58 8.39 8.20
C LYS A 192 -13.52 8.11 9.26
N HIS A 193 -13.75 7.11 10.11
CA HIS A 193 -12.81 6.73 11.17
C HIS A 193 -11.49 6.19 10.57
N THR A 194 -11.59 5.32 9.57
CA THR A 194 -10.42 4.76 8.88
C THR A 194 -9.61 5.85 8.19
N ALA A 195 -10.25 6.78 7.49
CA ALA A 195 -9.59 7.93 6.86
C ALA A 195 -8.85 8.83 7.87
N GLN A 196 -9.34 8.95 9.11
CA GLN A 196 -8.63 9.67 10.17
C GLN A 196 -7.33 8.95 10.58
N THR A 197 -7.39 7.64 10.73
CA THR A 197 -6.21 6.80 11.04
C THR A 197 -5.19 6.87 9.90
N GLN A 198 -5.65 6.75 8.65
CA GLN A 198 -4.81 6.86 7.46
C GLN A 198 -4.13 8.23 7.36
N TRP A 199 -4.86 9.31 7.67
CA TRP A 199 -4.28 10.64 7.74
C TRP A 199 -3.15 10.75 8.77
N ALA A 200 -3.32 10.19 9.97
CA ALA A 200 -2.29 10.19 11.00
C ALA A 200 -1.06 9.40 10.56
N LEU A 201 -1.25 8.21 9.97
CA LEU A 201 -0.18 7.37 9.43
C LEU A 201 0.57 8.07 8.28
N LEU A 202 -0.15 8.63 7.30
CA LEU A 202 0.47 9.29 6.14
C LEU A 202 1.23 10.57 6.55
N SER A 203 0.67 11.35 7.48
CA SER A 203 1.35 12.52 8.04
C SER A 203 2.63 12.13 8.80
N SER A 204 2.61 11.03 9.55
CA SER A 204 3.79 10.48 10.21
C SER A 204 4.81 9.98 9.20
N ALA A 205 4.40 9.17 8.22
CA ALA A 205 5.26 8.67 7.16
C ALA A 205 5.99 9.80 6.42
N PHE A 206 5.27 10.86 6.05
CA PHE A 206 5.87 12.02 5.37
C PHE A 206 6.90 12.75 6.21
N ARG A 207 6.67 12.89 7.52
CA ARG A 207 7.65 13.52 8.45
C ARG A 207 8.90 12.67 8.64
N LEU A 208 8.77 11.35 8.56
CA LEU A 208 9.89 10.41 8.62
C LEU A 208 10.78 10.46 7.37
N LEU A 209 10.28 10.95 6.23
CA LEU A 209 11.07 11.07 5.02
C LEU A 209 12.15 12.14 5.16
N LYS A 210 13.34 11.82 4.67
CA LYS A 210 14.36 12.81 4.30
C LYS A 210 13.86 13.65 3.14
N THR A 211 14.44 14.83 2.96
CA THR A 211 14.29 15.59 1.72
C THR A 211 14.75 14.76 0.53
N GLY A 212 14.02 14.79 -0.57
CA GLY A 212 14.19 13.93 -1.74
C GLY A 212 13.56 12.55 -1.61
N GLY A 213 13.19 12.12 -0.39
CA GLY A 213 12.59 10.82 -0.11
C GLY A 213 11.16 10.69 -0.63
N HIS A 214 10.69 9.43 -0.73
CA HIS A 214 9.38 9.11 -1.30
C HIS A 214 8.53 8.30 -0.33
N VAL A 215 7.23 8.61 -0.27
CA VAL A 215 6.23 7.73 0.31
C VAL A 215 5.27 7.23 -0.76
N LEU A 216 5.10 5.91 -0.83
CA LEU A 216 3.99 5.30 -1.55
C LEU A 216 2.86 5.03 -0.55
N TYR A 217 1.77 5.76 -0.69
CA TYR A 217 0.54 5.55 0.02
C TYR A 217 -0.35 4.59 -0.76
N ALA A 218 -0.84 3.53 -0.13
CA ALA A 218 -1.75 2.58 -0.74
C ALA A 218 -2.87 2.16 0.20
N THR A 219 -4.03 1.82 -0.37
CA THR A 219 -5.18 1.23 0.32
C THR A 219 -5.92 0.27 -0.60
N CYS A 220 -6.61 -0.72 -0.04
CA CYS A 220 -7.57 -1.53 -0.80
C CYS A 220 -9.00 -0.97 -0.72
N ALA A 221 -9.15 0.33 -0.38
CA ALA A 221 -10.44 1.00 -0.28
C ALA A 221 -10.90 1.57 -1.62
N LEU A 222 -12.24 1.63 -1.77
CA LEU A 222 -12.90 2.26 -2.91
C LEU A 222 -13.30 3.73 -2.64
N SER A 223 -13.30 4.15 -1.38
CA SER A 223 -13.84 5.46 -0.98
C SER A 223 -12.87 6.59 -1.29
N PHE A 224 -13.40 7.70 -1.83
CA PHE A 224 -12.62 8.92 -2.04
C PHE A 224 -11.94 9.43 -0.75
N GLN A 225 -12.63 9.33 0.40
CA GLN A 225 -12.15 9.83 1.68
C GLN A 225 -10.87 9.14 2.13
N GLU A 226 -10.76 7.83 1.88
CA GLU A 226 -9.60 7.02 2.24
C GLU A 226 -8.46 7.15 1.22
N ASN A 227 -8.77 7.55 -0.02
CA ASN A 227 -7.86 7.62 -1.16
C ASN A 227 -7.43 9.08 -1.41
N ASP A 228 -7.89 9.71 -2.49
CA ASP A 228 -7.52 11.09 -2.84
C ASP A 228 -7.80 12.09 -1.71
N GLY A 229 -8.88 11.88 -0.94
CA GLY A 229 -9.21 12.75 0.18
C GLY A 229 -8.14 12.79 1.27
N THR A 230 -7.46 11.67 1.54
CA THR A 230 -6.34 11.59 2.48
C THR A 230 -5.08 12.23 1.89
N VAL A 231 -4.77 11.97 0.62
CA VAL A 231 -3.62 12.56 -0.08
C VAL A 231 -3.77 14.07 -0.21
N LYS A 232 -4.95 14.57 -0.59
CA LYS A 232 -5.23 16.03 -0.67
C LYS A 232 -4.99 16.75 0.66
N LYS A 233 -5.34 16.12 1.78
CA LYS A 233 -5.03 16.69 3.10
C LYS A 233 -3.53 16.81 3.33
N LEU A 234 -2.74 15.83 2.88
CA LEU A 234 -1.28 15.89 2.98
C LEU A 234 -0.73 17.05 2.15
N LEU A 235 -1.09 17.11 0.86
CA LEU A 235 -0.64 18.16 -0.06
C LEU A 235 -1.02 19.57 0.42
N LYS A 236 -2.19 19.71 1.04
CA LYS A 236 -2.62 20.98 1.65
C LYS A 236 -1.82 21.33 2.91
N LYS A 237 -1.38 20.32 3.69
CA LYS A 237 -0.68 20.52 4.96
C LYS A 237 0.80 20.78 4.79
N PHE A 238 1.43 20.15 3.80
CA PHE A 238 2.86 20.19 3.56
C PHE A 238 3.13 20.73 2.16
N GLU A 239 3.57 21.98 2.07
CA GLU A 239 3.84 22.68 0.80
C GLU A 239 4.95 22.02 -0.01
N ASN A 240 5.85 21.29 0.65
CA ASN A 240 6.93 20.52 0.03
C ASN A 240 6.55 19.06 -0.29
N ALA A 241 5.27 18.70 -0.25
CA ALA A 241 4.77 17.41 -0.71
C ALA A 241 4.32 17.51 -2.18
N HIS A 242 4.89 16.69 -3.06
CA HIS A 242 4.57 16.70 -4.49
C HIS A 242 4.23 15.30 -4.98
N LEU A 243 3.20 15.20 -5.82
CA LEU A 243 2.89 13.98 -6.55
C LEU A 243 3.96 13.78 -7.63
N VAL A 244 4.43 12.53 -7.76
CA VAL A 244 5.44 12.19 -8.77
C VAL A 244 4.96 11.04 -9.67
N PRO A 245 5.46 10.99 -10.92
CA PRO A 245 5.06 9.94 -11.85
C PRO A 245 5.46 8.55 -11.37
N VAL A 246 4.55 7.59 -11.54
CA VAL A 246 4.77 6.19 -11.20
C VAL A 246 5.33 5.44 -12.41
N LYS A 247 6.37 4.62 -12.16
CA LYS A 247 6.93 3.66 -13.13
C LYS A 247 7.02 2.28 -12.50
N ILE A 248 6.51 1.27 -13.17
CA ILE A 248 6.65 -0.13 -12.75
C ILE A 248 7.05 -1.01 -13.93
N PRO A 249 7.70 -2.16 -13.69
CA PRO A 249 7.89 -3.18 -14.71
C PRO A 249 6.56 -3.82 -15.10
N GLN A 250 6.48 -4.37 -16.32
CA GLN A 250 5.28 -5.09 -16.78
C GLN A 250 5.14 -6.49 -16.18
N ARG A 251 6.20 -7.03 -15.60
CA ARG A 251 6.23 -8.39 -15.05
C ARG A 251 6.91 -8.40 -13.69
N PHE A 252 6.48 -9.32 -12.86
CA PHE A 252 7.11 -9.66 -11.59
C PHE A 252 7.22 -11.19 -11.49
N PHE A 253 8.43 -11.72 -11.38
CA PHE A 253 8.74 -13.11 -11.66
C PHE A 253 8.20 -13.52 -13.06
N SER A 254 7.52 -14.66 -13.16
CA SER A 254 6.87 -15.13 -14.39
C SER A 254 5.48 -14.51 -14.65
N CYS A 255 4.94 -13.76 -13.68
CA CYS A 255 3.58 -13.23 -13.76
C CYS A 255 3.53 -11.87 -14.47
N THR A 256 2.53 -11.69 -15.36
CA THR A 256 2.20 -10.39 -15.95
C THR A 256 1.39 -9.58 -14.96
N LEU A 257 1.79 -8.33 -14.74
CA LEU A 257 1.08 -7.41 -13.84
C LEU A 257 -0.11 -6.73 -14.56
N PRO A 258 -1.04 -6.12 -13.80
CA PRO A 258 -2.07 -5.25 -14.36
C PRO A 258 -1.47 -4.20 -15.27
N VAL A 259 -2.01 -4.10 -16.49
CA VAL A 259 -1.49 -3.20 -17.53
C VAL A 259 -1.72 -1.76 -17.12
N ARG A 260 -0.65 -0.97 -17.07
CA ARG A 260 -0.68 0.42 -16.59
C ARG A 260 -1.66 1.30 -17.38
N GLU A 261 -1.77 1.09 -18.68
CA GLU A 261 -2.66 1.85 -19.57
C GLU A 261 -4.15 1.68 -19.22
N LYS A 262 -4.48 0.65 -18.44
CA LYS A 262 -5.83 0.41 -17.93
C LYS A 262 -6.03 0.91 -16.49
N TRP A 263 -4.98 1.41 -15.82
CA TRP A 263 -5.16 1.98 -14.48
C TRP A 263 -5.99 3.24 -14.56
N GLU A 264 -6.88 3.40 -13.62
CA GLU A 264 -7.73 4.57 -13.57
C GLU A 264 -7.02 5.69 -12.82
N GLN A 265 -6.62 6.72 -13.56
CA GLN A 265 -6.03 7.91 -12.97
C GLN A 265 -7.11 8.64 -12.16
N THR A 266 -6.76 8.97 -10.91
CA THR A 266 -7.53 9.85 -10.04
C THR A 266 -6.86 11.23 -9.97
N GLU A 267 -7.35 12.13 -9.12
CA GLU A 267 -6.71 13.44 -8.96
C GLU A 267 -5.33 13.36 -8.30
N CYS A 268 -5.10 12.37 -7.42
CA CYS A 268 -3.86 12.26 -6.65
C CYS A 268 -3.14 10.92 -6.82
N GLY A 269 -3.67 9.98 -7.59
CA GLY A 269 -3.09 8.65 -7.71
C GLY A 269 -3.73 7.81 -8.79
N PHE A 270 -3.80 6.49 -8.53
CA PHE A 270 -4.34 5.52 -9.47
C PHE A 270 -5.18 4.47 -8.74
N HIS A 271 -6.25 4.02 -9.40
CA HIS A 271 -6.97 2.81 -9.04
C HIS A 271 -6.61 1.65 -9.98
N ILE A 272 -6.46 0.46 -9.41
CA ILE A 272 -6.52 -0.83 -10.09
C ILE A 272 -7.79 -1.52 -9.58
N LEU A 273 -8.81 -1.61 -10.44
CA LEU A 273 -10.13 -2.14 -10.07
C LEU A 273 -10.38 -3.50 -10.73
N PRO A 274 -11.01 -4.45 -9.99
CA PRO A 274 -11.05 -5.85 -10.42
C PRO A 274 -11.87 -6.10 -11.68
N ASP A 275 -12.88 -5.29 -11.96
CA ASP A 275 -13.71 -5.37 -13.17
C ASP A 275 -12.96 -5.02 -14.47
N ALA A 276 -11.84 -4.25 -14.36
CA ALA A 276 -10.99 -3.89 -15.49
C ALA A 276 -9.69 -4.71 -15.56
N HIS A 277 -9.33 -5.44 -14.50
CA HIS A 277 -8.04 -6.10 -14.34
C HIS A 277 -8.12 -7.59 -13.96
N GLU A 278 -9.09 -8.31 -14.50
CA GLU A 278 -9.21 -9.78 -14.34
C GLU A 278 -9.22 -10.19 -12.85
N GLY A 279 -9.92 -9.44 -12.00
CA GLY A 279 -10.02 -9.69 -10.57
C GLY A 279 -8.92 -9.06 -9.70
N ALA A 280 -7.86 -8.44 -10.25
CA ALA A 280 -6.83 -7.79 -9.45
C ALA A 280 -7.36 -6.54 -8.74
N GLY A 281 -7.03 -6.35 -7.47
CA GLY A 281 -7.50 -5.25 -6.63
C GLY A 281 -8.81 -5.56 -5.91
N PRO A 282 -9.55 -4.56 -5.40
CA PRO A 282 -9.30 -3.13 -5.60
C PRO A 282 -8.02 -2.66 -4.91
N LEU A 283 -7.34 -1.72 -5.53
CA LEU A 283 -6.21 -1.04 -4.92
C LEU A 283 -6.13 0.39 -5.42
N TYR A 284 -5.94 1.32 -4.48
CA TYR A 284 -5.54 2.69 -4.74
C TYR A 284 -4.10 2.88 -4.32
N PHE A 285 -3.34 3.70 -5.06
CA PHE A 285 -2.03 4.14 -4.60
C PHE A 285 -1.63 5.50 -5.19
N SER A 286 -0.81 6.21 -4.43
CA SER A 286 -0.26 7.53 -4.76
C SER A 286 1.21 7.58 -4.38
N LEU A 287 2.06 8.07 -5.27
CA LEU A 287 3.48 8.27 -5.00
C LEU A 287 3.75 9.75 -4.75
N ILE A 288 4.32 10.05 -3.59
CA ILE A 288 4.54 11.39 -3.10
C ILE A 288 6.02 11.55 -2.74
N GLN A 289 6.64 12.64 -3.20
CA GLN A 289 8.00 13.02 -2.85
C GLN A 289 7.99 14.18 -1.85
N LYS A 290 8.93 14.14 -0.91
CA LYS A 290 9.24 15.28 -0.04
C LYS A 290 10.35 16.10 -0.69
N ALA A 291 10.00 17.25 -1.26
CA ALA A 291 10.96 18.19 -1.82
C ALA A 291 11.64 19.05 -0.73
N ASP A 292 12.60 19.84 -1.15
CA ASP A 292 13.13 20.91 -0.30
C ASP A 292 12.00 21.87 0.11
N PRO A 293 12.06 22.43 1.33
CA PRO A 293 11.11 23.47 1.70
C PRO A 293 11.26 24.66 0.73
N PRO A 294 10.15 25.35 0.40
CA PRO A 294 10.25 26.56 -0.43
C PRO A 294 11.20 27.56 0.24
N LEU A 295 12.04 28.21 -0.58
CA LEU A 295 12.89 29.30 -0.11
C LEU A 295 11.98 30.41 0.44
N THR A 296 12.09 30.68 1.74
CA THR A 296 11.36 31.76 2.45
C THR A 296 11.91 33.13 2.08
#